data_103e31be1dd3e2fe9edce63e228151c0
#
_entry.id   103e31be1dd3e2fe9edce63e228151c0
#
_cell.length_a   1.000
_cell.length_b   1.000
_cell.length_c   1.000
_cell.angle_alpha   90.00
_cell.angle_beta   90.00
_cell.angle_gamma   90.00
#
_symmetry.space_group_name_H-M   'P 1'
#
loop_
_entity.id
_entity.type
_entity.pdbx_description
1 polymer ?
#
loop_
_entity_poly.entity_id
_entity_poly.type
_entity_poly.pdbx_seq_one_letter_code
_entity_poly.pdbx_strand_id
1 'polypeptide(L)'
;MKYYVVDAFAEKVFEGNPAGVCVLGQWLPDRLMQDITNENNLAETAFTVKEADGYHLRWFTPGGEIDLCGHATLATAYILFRFYEPEAGKITFQTKSGPLEVARADGLLEMDFPAYQLAQVDVTKEMEKNIEDALGVRPVEVWKGRDLVCVLENEEQVHAVQPELSRVQELDGLLLHITAKGRDYDCISRTFAPKMGVAEDAVCGSGHCHIVPLWADKWKRDTLVARQASKRGGTLYCRMRGDRVMMAGKAALYSEAELFVDDLVQP
;
A
#
# COMPACT_ATOMS: atom_id res chain seq x y z
N MET A 1 -1.70 -22.98 14.41
CA MET A 1 -1.63 -21.50 14.51
C MET A 1 -2.61 -20.87 13.50
N LYS A 2 -3.37 -19.80 13.89
CA LYS A 2 -4.29 -19.14 12.96
C LYS A 2 -3.56 -18.26 11.95
N TYR A 3 -4.03 -18.29 10.71
CA TYR A 3 -3.59 -17.48 9.59
C TYR A 3 -4.80 -16.88 8.87
N TYR A 4 -4.72 -15.59 8.56
CA TYR A 4 -5.78 -14.89 7.86
C TYR A 4 -5.25 -14.31 6.56
N VAL A 5 -6.09 -14.27 5.51
CA VAL A 5 -5.83 -13.47 4.31
C VAL A 5 -6.86 -12.37 4.25
N VAL A 6 -6.39 -11.15 4.18
CA VAL A 6 -7.22 -9.93 4.20
C VAL A 6 -6.87 -9.07 3.00
N ASP A 7 -7.89 -8.69 2.25
CA ASP A 7 -7.80 -7.71 1.18
C ASP A 7 -7.93 -6.30 1.78
N ALA A 8 -6.83 -5.56 1.84
CA ALA A 8 -6.79 -4.20 2.37
C ALA A 8 -7.13 -3.15 1.30
N PHE A 9 -7.76 -2.04 1.67
CA PHE A 9 -8.31 -1.03 0.76
C PHE A 9 -9.33 -1.59 -0.22
N ALA A 10 -10.13 -2.55 0.26
CA ALA A 10 -11.08 -3.34 -0.53
C ALA A 10 -12.52 -3.14 -0.03
N GLU A 11 -13.46 -2.88 -0.94
CA GLU A 11 -14.89 -2.87 -0.61
C GLU A 11 -15.44 -4.30 -0.45
N LYS A 12 -14.85 -5.26 -1.14
CA LYS A 12 -15.18 -6.70 -1.10
C LYS A 12 -13.94 -7.53 -1.40
N VAL A 13 -14.02 -8.84 -1.15
CA VAL A 13 -12.96 -9.80 -1.49
C VAL A 13 -12.60 -9.76 -2.98
N PHE A 14 -11.34 -10.02 -3.30
CA PHE A 14 -10.72 -9.97 -4.63
C PHE A 14 -10.45 -8.55 -5.16
N GLU A 15 -10.73 -7.52 -4.38
CA GLU A 15 -10.25 -6.15 -4.58
C GLU A 15 -9.09 -5.86 -3.61
N GLY A 16 -8.52 -4.66 -3.70
CA GLY A 16 -7.48 -4.20 -2.78
C GLY A 16 -6.16 -4.94 -2.88
N ASN A 17 -5.36 -4.81 -1.85
CA ASN A 17 -4.04 -5.43 -1.74
C ASN A 17 -4.08 -6.54 -0.68
N PRO A 18 -3.90 -7.82 -1.07
CA PRO A 18 -4.00 -8.92 -0.13
C PRO A 18 -2.76 -9.02 0.75
N ALA A 19 -2.97 -9.24 2.04
CA ALA A 19 -1.91 -9.52 3.01
C ALA A 19 -2.24 -10.76 3.84
N GLY A 20 -1.21 -11.56 4.16
CA GLY A 20 -1.27 -12.57 5.19
C GLY A 20 -1.18 -11.92 6.57
N VAL A 21 -1.90 -12.44 7.55
CA VAL A 21 -1.86 -11.96 8.94
C VAL A 21 -1.79 -13.11 9.91
N CYS A 22 -0.77 -13.10 10.78
CA CYS A 22 -0.61 -14.02 11.90
C CYS A 22 -0.65 -13.24 13.22
N VAL A 23 -1.61 -13.55 14.08
CA VAL A 23 -1.66 -13.02 15.45
C VAL A 23 -1.10 -14.08 16.39
N LEU A 24 0.05 -13.80 16.96
CA LEU A 24 0.87 -14.75 17.71
C LEU A 24 0.79 -14.50 19.21
N GLY A 25 0.90 -15.58 20.01
CA GLY A 25 1.07 -15.48 21.47
C GLY A 25 2.51 -15.15 21.88
N GLN A 26 3.48 -15.50 21.04
CA GLN A 26 4.90 -15.19 21.18
C GLN A 26 5.57 -15.18 19.82
N TRP A 27 6.72 -14.51 19.70
CA TRP A 27 7.47 -14.49 18.45
C TRP A 27 7.92 -15.88 18.00
N LEU A 28 7.77 -16.15 16.71
CA LEU A 28 8.35 -17.29 16.04
C LEU A 28 9.82 -16.99 15.65
N PRO A 29 10.65 -18.02 15.42
CA PRO A 29 11.95 -17.80 14.79
C PRO A 29 11.79 -17.08 13.44
N ASP A 30 12.71 -16.14 13.15
CA ASP A 30 12.66 -15.33 11.91
C ASP A 30 12.61 -16.21 10.65
N ARG A 31 13.35 -17.32 10.65
CA ARG A 31 13.33 -18.29 9.56
C ARG A 31 11.92 -18.87 9.33
N LEU A 32 11.21 -19.23 10.41
CA LEU A 32 9.87 -19.81 10.29
C LEU A 32 8.86 -18.77 9.76
N MET A 33 8.95 -17.52 10.20
CA MET A 33 8.13 -16.42 9.66
C MET A 33 8.41 -16.22 8.16
N GLN A 34 9.67 -16.29 7.74
CA GLN A 34 10.05 -16.21 6.34
C GLN A 34 9.53 -17.41 5.53
N ASP A 35 9.66 -18.63 6.05
CA ASP A 35 9.19 -19.84 5.38
C ASP A 35 7.64 -19.81 5.20
N ILE A 36 6.89 -19.37 6.22
CA ILE A 36 5.44 -19.15 6.13
C ILE A 36 5.10 -18.13 5.05
N THR A 37 5.84 -17.04 4.98
CA THR A 37 5.64 -16.00 3.97
C THR A 37 5.87 -16.54 2.56
N ASN A 38 6.94 -17.29 2.36
CA ASN A 38 7.29 -17.89 1.07
C ASN A 38 6.26 -18.92 0.63
N GLU A 39 5.80 -19.77 1.54
CA GLU A 39 4.82 -20.82 1.24
C GLU A 39 3.48 -20.22 0.79
N ASN A 40 3.01 -19.16 1.46
CA ASN A 40 1.76 -18.49 1.11
C ASN A 40 1.89 -17.56 -0.11
N ASN A 41 3.11 -17.15 -0.45
CA ASN A 41 3.46 -16.37 -1.64
C ASN A 41 2.57 -15.14 -1.91
N LEU A 42 2.12 -14.48 -0.83
CA LEU A 42 1.53 -13.15 -0.91
C LEU A 42 2.64 -12.10 -0.95
N ALA A 43 2.30 -10.88 -1.39
CA ALA A 43 3.26 -9.78 -1.41
C ALA A 43 3.88 -9.57 -0.01
N GLU A 44 3.03 -9.56 1.03
CA GLU A 44 3.45 -9.47 2.42
C GLU A 44 2.64 -10.38 3.34
N THR A 45 3.33 -10.88 4.38
CA THR A 45 2.74 -11.48 5.56
C THR A 45 3.13 -10.68 6.79
N ALA A 46 2.12 -10.26 7.56
CA ALA A 46 2.26 -9.55 8.82
C ALA A 46 2.22 -10.53 9.98
N PHE A 47 3.16 -10.38 10.91
CA PHE A 47 3.20 -11.11 12.17
C PHE A 47 3.11 -10.11 13.32
N THR A 48 2.18 -10.33 14.25
CA THR A 48 1.97 -9.44 15.39
C THR A 48 1.88 -10.21 16.70
N VAL A 49 2.48 -9.62 17.75
CA VAL A 49 2.46 -10.12 19.11
C VAL A 49 1.94 -9.00 20.03
N LYS A 50 1.08 -9.33 20.96
CA LYS A 50 0.64 -8.39 22.01
C LYS A 50 1.66 -8.40 23.16
N GLU A 51 2.25 -7.26 23.44
CA GLU A 51 3.18 -7.04 24.53
C GLU A 51 2.64 -6.00 25.52
N ALA A 52 3.41 -5.65 26.56
CA ALA A 52 2.94 -4.77 27.63
C ALA A 52 2.62 -3.33 27.16
N ASP A 53 3.30 -2.87 26.11
CA ASP A 53 3.20 -1.52 25.54
C ASP A 53 2.34 -1.47 24.26
N GLY A 54 1.67 -2.57 23.91
CA GLY A 54 0.79 -2.66 22.75
C GLY A 54 1.10 -3.85 21.85
N TYR A 55 0.73 -3.72 20.60
CA TYR A 55 1.04 -4.73 19.59
C TYR A 55 2.37 -4.41 18.91
N HIS A 56 3.29 -5.39 18.86
CA HIS A 56 4.48 -5.32 18.02
C HIS A 56 4.18 -5.96 16.68
N LEU A 57 4.62 -5.34 15.58
CA LEU A 57 4.26 -5.73 14.21
C LEU A 57 5.50 -5.78 13.32
N ARG A 58 5.62 -6.88 12.59
CA ARG A 58 6.69 -7.13 11.62
C ARG A 58 6.09 -7.61 10.30
N TRP A 59 6.70 -7.25 9.19
CA TRP A 59 6.26 -7.62 7.85
C TRP A 59 7.35 -8.34 7.09
N PHE A 60 6.98 -9.43 6.46
CA PHE A 60 7.85 -10.23 5.63
C PHE A 60 7.31 -10.29 4.21
N THR A 61 8.21 -10.09 3.24
CA THR A 61 8.01 -10.37 1.82
C THR A 61 8.71 -11.67 1.45
N PRO A 62 8.47 -12.26 0.28
CA PRO A 62 9.33 -13.36 -0.21
C PRO A 62 10.81 -13.03 -0.27
N GLY A 63 11.18 -11.75 -0.35
CA GLY A 63 12.56 -11.26 -0.36
C GLY A 63 13.16 -10.98 1.02
N GLY A 64 12.40 -11.09 2.10
CA GLY A 64 12.86 -10.82 3.47
C GLY A 64 11.97 -9.87 4.25
N GLU A 65 12.37 -9.58 5.49
CA GLU A 65 11.68 -8.63 6.36
C GLU A 65 11.85 -7.19 5.85
N ILE A 66 10.77 -6.40 5.93
CA ILE A 66 10.75 -4.99 5.56
C ILE A 66 10.35 -4.10 6.74
N ASP A 67 10.71 -2.82 6.67
CA ASP A 67 10.57 -1.90 7.80
C ASP A 67 9.20 -1.20 7.85
N LEU A 68 8.45 -1.18 6.75
CA LEU A 68 7.14 -0.51 6.66
C LEU A 68 6.26 -1.13 5.58
N CYS A 69 4.99 -1.44 5.94
CA CYS A 69 3.98 -1.88 4.99
C CYS A 69 2.58 -1.37 5.41
N GLY A 70 2.03 -0.42 4.67
CA GLY A 70 0.74 0.21 5.01
C GLY A 70 -0.45 -0.74 4.88
N HIS A 71 -0.60 -1.44 3.74
CA HIS A 71 -1.75 -2.30 3.52
C HIS A 71 -1.78 -3.52 4.46
N ALA A 72 -0.62 -4.11 4.77
CA ALA A 72 -0.54 -5.22 5.72
C ALA A 72 -0.77 -4.75 7.18
N THR A 73 -0.44 -3.49 7.52
CA THR A 73 -0.80 -2.87 8.80
C THR A 73 -2.32 -2.71 8.90
N LEU A 74 -2.98 -2.20 7.86
CA LEU A 74 -4.44 -2.05 7.82
C LEU A 74 -5.13 -3.42 7.92
N ALA A 75 -4.62 -4.44 7.20
CA ALA A 75 -5.10 -5.81 7.28
C ALA A 75 -4.97 -6.39 8.69
N THR A 76 -3.82 -6.17 9.35
CA THR A 76 -3.59 -6.62 10.73
C THR A 76 -4.54 -5.93 11.70
N ALA A 77 -4.70 -4.61 11.60
CA ALA A 77 -5.65 -3.87 12.44
C ALA A 77 -7.09 -4.36 12.23
N TYR A 78 -7.50 -4.65 11.00
CA TYR A 78 -8.81 -5.23 10.72
C TYR A 78 -9.04 -6.55 11.46
N ILE A 79 -8.06 -7.47 11.46
CA ILE A 79 -8.14 -8.74 12.18
C ILE A 79 -8.20 -8.51 13.68
N LEU A 80 -7.36 -7.62 14.21
CA LEU A 80 -7.37 -7.31 15.65
C LEU A 80 -8.70 -6.71 16.07
N PHE A 81 -9.21 -5.72 15.38
CA PHE A 81 -10.51 -5.13 15.69
C PHE A 81 -11.67 -6.13 15.57
N ARG A 82 -11.59 -7.10 14.67
CA ARG A 82 -12.67 -8.05 14.44
C ARG A 82 -12.70 -9.17 15.47
N PHE A 83 -11.54 -9.68 15.89
CA PHE A 83 -11.47 -10.94 16.65
C PHE A 83 -10.78 -10.81 18.02
N TYR A 84 -9.96 -9.79 18.23
CA TYR A 84 -9.12 -9.68 19.43
C TYR A 84 -9.44 -8.45 20.27
N GLU A 85 -9.74 -7.32 19.66
CA GLU A 85 -9.98 -6.02 20.30
C GLU A 85 -11.27 -5.36 19.75
N PRO A 86 -12.45 -6.01 19.87
CA PRO A 86 -13.68 -5.52 19.21
C PRO A 86 -14.13 -4.15 19.72
N GLU A 87 -13.84 -3.81 20.98
CA GLU A 87 -14.22 -2.54 21.61
C GLU A 87 -13.19 -1.42 21.42
N ALA A 88 -12.01 -1.74 20.90
CA ALA A 88 -10.97 -0.74 20.71
C ALA A 88 -11.34 0.23 19.56
N GLY A 89 -11.18 1.52 19.82
CA GLY A 89 -11.32 2.55 18.77
C GLY A 89 -10.04 2.78 17.97
N LYS A 90 -8.89 2.35 18.55
CA LYS A 90 -7.55 2.56 17.99
C LYS A 90 -6.62 1.43 18.42
N ILE A 91 -5.71 1.06 17.53
CA ILE A 91 -4.60 0.13 17.80
C ILE A 91 -3.29 0.83 17.47
N THR A 92 -2.34 0.75 18.40
CA THR A 92 -0.97 1.21 18.18
C THR A 92 -0.05 0.01 17.99
N PHE A 93 0.71 0.03 16.91
CA PHE A 93 1.72 -0.96 16.59
C PHE A 93 3.10 -0.39 16.84
N GLN A 94 3.94 -1.10 17.58
CA GLN A 94 5.37 -0.85 17.66
C GLN A 94 6.06 -1.55 16.49
N THR A 95 6.83 -0.81 15.70
CA THR A 95 7.47 -1.32 14.49
C THR A 95 8.93 -0.85 14.39
N LYS A 96 9.70 -1.42 13.47
CA LYS A 96 11.06 -0.95 13.17
C LYS A 96 11.11 0.51 12.70
N SER A 97 10.04 1.01 12.09
CA SER A 97 9.91 2.42 11.64
C SER A 97 9.28 3.35 12.68
N GLY A 98 9.15 2.88 13.93
CA GLY A 98 8.48 3.59 15.00
C GLY A 98 7.01 3.20 15.14
N PRO A 99 6.27 3.91 16.01
CA PRO A 99 4.86 3.59 16.26
C PRO A 99 3.98 3.95 15.06
N LEU A 100 3.08 3.03 14.71
CA LEU A 100 2.02 3.23 13.73
C LEU A 100 0.67 3.09 14.40
N GLU A 101 -0.24 4.00 14.12
CA GLU A 101 -1.60 3.96 14.66
C GLU A 101 -2.60 3.67 13.55
N VAL A 102 -3.56 2.79 13.85
CA VAL A 102 -4.74 2.57 13.02
C VAL A 102 -5.97 2.85 13.88
N ALA A 103 -6.80 3.79 13.45
CA ALA A 103 -8.03 4.16 14.13
C ALA A 103 -9.26 3.74 13.33
N ARG A 104 -10.37 3.42 14.04
CA ARG A 104 -11.68 3.32 13.41
C ARG A 104 -12.25 4.73 13.20
N ALA A 105 -12.62 5.04 11.98
CA ALA A 105 -13.25 6.32 11.62
C ALA A 105 -14.37 6.07 10.60
N ASP A 106 -15.60 6.31 10.98
CA ASP A 106 -16.80 6.24 10.11
C ASP A 106 -16.92 4.93 9.29
N GLY A 107 -16.61 3.79 9.92
CA GLY A 107 -16.65 2.47 9.29
C GLY A 107 -15.42 2.15 8.42
N LEU A 108 -14.42 3.01 8.42
CA LEU A 108 -13.13 2.86 7.79
C LEU A 108 -12.03 2.60 8.82
N LEU A 109 -10.88 2.16 8.35
CA LEU A 109 -9.63 2.08 9.12
C LEU A 109 -8.69 3.16 8.59
N GLU A 110 -8.35 4.12 9.44
CA GLU A 110 -7.54 5.29 9.10
C GLU A 110 -6.12 5.16 9.67
N MET A 111 -5.13 5.48 8.85
CA MET A 111 -3.70 5.55 9.19
C MET A 111 -3.14 6.92 8.84
N ASP A 112 -2.11 7.35 9.56
CA ASP A 112 -1.42 8.62 9.38
C ASP A 112 -0.04 8.40 8.73
N PHE A 113 0.20 9.03 7.58
CA PHE A 113 1.45 8.95 6.82
C PHE A 113 2.03 10.34 6.50
N PRO A 114 3.35 10.45 6.31
CA PRO A 114 3.94 11.70 5.82
C PRO A 114 3.51 11.98 4.38
N ALA A 115 3.22 13.25 4.08
CA ALA A 115 3.09 13.71 2.71
C ALA A 115 4.48 13.86 2.10
N TYR A 116 4.71 13.25 0.92
CA TYR A 116 5.98 13.44 0.22
C TYR A 116 5.95 14.71 -0.62
N GLN A 117 7.01 15.51 -0.50
CA GLN A 117 7.18 16.70 -1.31
C GLN A 117 7.45 16.30 -2.77
N LEU A 118 6.74 16.95 -3.69
CA LEU A 118 6.92 16.81 -5.13
C LEU A 118 7.41 18.11 -5.74
N ALA A 119 8.39 18.01 -6.64
CA ALA A 119 8.79 19.10 -7.52
C ALA A 119 8.35 18.79 -8.94
N GLN A 120 7.73 19.75 -9.62
CA GLN A 120 7.45 19.63 -11.03
C GLN A 120 8.77 19.59 -11.82
N VAL A 121 8.86 18.71 -12.77
CA VAL A 121 10.06 18.49 -13.59
C VAL A 121 9.89 19.18 -14.94
N ASP A 122 10.88 19.98 -15.33
CA ASP A 122 10.99 20.47 -16.72
C ASP A 122 11.40 19.29 -17.61
N VAL A 123 10.44 18.73 -18.35
CA VAL A 123 10.61 17.51 -19.14
C VAL A 123 11.46 17.80 -20.39
N THR A 124 12.66 17.23 -20.45
CA THR A 124 13.47 17.26 -21.67
C THR A 124 12.89 16.32 -22.73
N LYS A 125 13.23 16.54 -23.99
CA LYS A 125 12.81 15.63 -25.10
C LYS A 125 13.25 14.18 -24.90
N GLU A 126 14.40 13.99 -24.28
CA GLU A 126 14.94 12.66 -23.96
C GLU A 126 14.11 12.01 -22.85
N MET A 127 13.81 12.71 -21.77
CA MET A 127 12.97 12.22 -20.69
C MET A 127 11.55 11.90 -21.18
N GLU A 128 10.95 12.78 -21.97
CA GLU A 128 9.65 12.56 -22.58
C GLU A 128 9.62 11.25 -23.39
N LYS A 129 10.65 11.07 -24.24
CA LYS A 129 10.79 9.86 -25.04
C LYS A 129 10.96 8.61 -24.17
N ASN A 130 11.79 8.65 -23.13
CA ASN A 130 12.00 7.52 -22.25
C ASN A 130 10.72 7.13 -21.49
N ILE A 131 9.93 8.11 -21.04
CA ILE A 131 8.63 7.85 -20.42
C ILE A 131 7.63 7.29 -21.43
N GLU A 132 7.57 7.84 -22.66
CA GLU A 132 6.70 7.34 -23.72
C GLU A 132 7.07 5.91 -24.14
N ASP A 133 8.37 5.60 -24.24
CA ASP A 133 8.86 4.25 -24.53
C ASP A 133 8.51 3.25 -23.40
N ALA A 134 8.40 3.73 -22.14
CA ALA A 134 8.06 2.91 -20.99
C ALA A 134 6.55 2.70 -20.80
N LEU A 135 5.72 3.71 -21.12
CA LEU A 135 4.29 3.70 -20.82
C LEU A 135 3.40 3.55 -22.07
N GLY A 136 3.94 3.79 -23.27
CA GLY A 136 3.18 3.86 -24.52
C GLY A 136 2.31 5.13 -24.63
N VAL A 137 2.49 6.11 -23.74
CA VAL A 137 1.72 7.35 -23.66
C VAL A 137 2.59 8.47 -23.11
N ARG A 138 2.35 9.71 -23.57
CA ARG A 138 3.02 10.91 -23.05
C ARG A 138 2.27 11.47 -21.86
N PRO A 139 2.97 11.77 -20.75
CA PRO A 139 2.36 12.48 -19.63
C PRO A 139 2.15 13.96 -19.99
N VAL A 140 1.13 14.58 -19.39
CA VAL A 140 0.90 16.03 -19.48
C VAL A 140 1.72 16.79 -18.45
N GLU A 141 2.10 16.14 -17.36
CA GLU A 141 2.99 16.66 -16.33
C GLU A 141 3.83 15.53 -15.75
N VAL A 142 5.04 15.87 -15.33
CA VAL A 142 5.92 14.96 -14.59
C VAL A 142 6.34 15.63 -13.30
N TRP A 143 6.23 14.89 -12.20
CA TRP A 143 6.61 15.32 -10.87
C TRP A 143 7.57 14.31 -10.27
N LYS A 144 8.51 14.79 -9.47
CA LYS A 144 9.52 13.95 -8.82
C LYS A 144 9.62 14.29 -7.33
N GLY A 145 9.66 13.24 -6.54
CA GLY A 145 10.03 13.23 -5.13
C GLY A 145 10.94 12.03 -4.89
N ARG A 146 10.61 11.18 -3.91
CA ARG A 146 11.19 9.85 -3.78
C ARG A 146 10.90 9.01 -5.04
N ASP A 147 9.68 9.12 -5.53
CA ASP A 147 9.16 8.39 -6.68
C ASP A 147 8.91 9.34 -7.86
N LEU A 148 8.70 8.79 -9.04
CA LEU A 148 8.31 9.52 -10.23
C LEU A 148 6.78 9.47 -10.38
N VAL A 149 6.14 10.61 -10.59
CA VAL A 149 4.69 10.73 -10.81
C VAL A 149 4.42 11.34 -12.17
N CYS A 150 3.77 10.58 -13.05
CA CYS A 150 3.34 11.02 -14.37
C CYS A 150 1.84 11.28 -14.37
N VAL A 151 1.42 12.52 -14.57
CA VAL A 151 0.02 12.88 -14.77
C VAL A 151 -0.34 12.65 -16.22
N LEU A 152 -1.36 11.84 -16.47
CA LEU A 152 -1.90 11.57 -17.79
C LEU A 152 -3.14 12.44 -18.06
N GLU A 153 -3.55 12.53 -19.31
CA GLU A 153 -4.62 13.42 -19.74
C GLU A 153 -5.99 13.02 -19.16
N ASN A 154 -6.23 11.71 -19.06
CA ASN A 154 -7.53 11.19 -18.62
C ASN A 154 -7.42 9.80 -18.00
N GLU A 155 -8.52 9.36 -17.40
CA GLU A 155 -8.67 8.06 -16.75
C GLU A 155 -8.50 6.89 -17.72
N GLU A 156 -8.96 7.04 -18.98
CA GLU A 156 -8.85 6.01 -20.00
C GLU A 156 -7.40 5.67 -20.31
N GLN A 157 -6.54 6.69 -20.37
CA GLN A 157 -5.11 6.47 -20.55
C GLN A 157 -4.50 5.68 -19.39
N VAL A 158 -4.88 6.00 -18.12
CA VAL A 158 -4.41 5.26 -16.95
C VAL A 158 -4.77 3.78 -17.05
N HIS A 159 -6.01 3.46 -17.43
CA HIS A 159 -6.46 2.08 -17.63
C HIS A 159 -5.77 1.39 -18.80
N ALA A 160 -5.51 2.10 -19.89
CA ALA A 160 -4.99 1.53 -21.12
C ALA A 160 -3.48 1.23 -21.08
N VAL A 161 -2.71 1.89 -20.21
CA VAL A 161 -1.26 1.70 -20.11
C VAL A 161 -0.90 0.22 -19.93
N GLN A 162 -0.04 -0.27 -20.84
CA GLN A 162 0.64 -1.55 -20.72
C GLN A 162 2.14 -1.25 -20.61
N PRO A 163 2.71 -1.17 -19.40
CA PRO A 163 4.07 -0.69 -19.22
C PRO A 163 5.10 -1.70 -19.73
N GLU A 164 6.13 -1.20 -20.38
CA GLU A 164 7.35 -1.97 -20.64
C GLU A 164 8.23 -1.92 -19.38
N LEU A 165 8.12 -2.95 -18.53
CA LEU A 165 8.71 -2.95 -17.17
C LEU A 165 10.23 -2.77 -17.18
N SER A 166 10.93 -3.28 -18.18
CA SER A 166 12.38 -3.10 -18.33
C SER A 166 12.72 -1.61 -18.52
N ARG A 167 11.89 -0.87 -19.27
CA ARG A 167 12.05 0.57 -19.45
C ARG A 167 11.65 1.37 -18.20
N VAL A 168 10.57 0.95 -17.52
CA VAL A 168 10.18 1.55 -16.24
C VAL A 168 11.33 1.45 -15.23
N GLN A 169 12.07 0.35 -15.21
CA GLN A 169 13.21 0.14 -14.32
C GLN A 169 14.36 1.13 -14.55
N GLU A 170 14.49 1.66 -15.78
CA GLU A 170 15.51 2.64 -16.16
C GLU A 170 15.13 4.08 -15.78
N LEU A 171 13.84 4.37 -15.55
CA LEU A 171 13.38 5.71 -15.18
C LEU A 171 13.85 6.10 -13.78
N ASP A 172 13.90 7.41 -13.52
CA ASP A 172 14.17 7.96 -12.20
C ASP A 172 13.10 7.56 -11.17
N GLY A 173 13.43 7.71 -9.88
CA GLY A 173 12.56 7.36 -8.77
C GLY A 173 12.64 5.88 -8.39
N LEU A 174 12.14 5.54 -7.21
CA LEU A 174 12.06 4.15 -6.74
C LEU A 174 10.87 3.45 -7.40
N LEU A 175 9.71 4.11 -7.41
CA LEU A 175 8.48 3.66 -8.04
C LEU A 175 8.05 4.63 -9.15
N LEU A 176 7.26 4.14 -10.09
CA LEU A 176 6.57 4.95 -11.08
C LEU A 176 5.07 4.95 -10.79
N HIS A 177 4.51 6.11 -10.55
CA HIS A 177 3.07 6.32 -10.45
C HIS A 177 2.55 7.02 -11.69
N ILE A 178 1.49 6.48 -12.28
CA ILE A 178 0.69 7.20 -13.26
C ILE A 178 -0.63 7.59 -12.61
N THR A 179 -1.12 8.80 -12.90
CA THR A 179 -2.38 9.30 -12.31
C THR A 179 -3.08 10.24 -13.27
N ALA A 180 -4.41 10.31 -13.13
CA ALA A 180 -5.25 11.26 -13.83
C ALA A 180 -6.43 11.67 -12.94
N LYS A 181 -7.20 12.69 -13.36
CA LYS A 181 -8.53 12.98 -12.81
C LYS A 181 -9.43 11.77 -13.05
N GLY A 182 -10.11 11.31 -12.01
CA GLY A 182 -11.14 10.27 -12.11
C GLY A 182 -12.50 10.84 -12.52
N ARG A 183 -13.43 9.98 -12.92
CA ARG A 183 -14.84 10.30 -13.20
C ARG A 183 -15.70 10.10 -11.97
N ASP A 184 -15.63 8.90 -11.39
CA ASP A 184 -16.37 8.51 -10.20
C ASP A 184 -15.58 8.74 -8.91
N TYR A 185 -14.26 8.92 -9.04
CA TYR A 185 -13.32 9.21 -7.97
C TYR A 185 -12.63 10.55 -8.24
N ASP A 186 -12.05 11.13 -7.21
CA ASP A 186 -11.34 12.39 -7.38
C ASP A 186 -10.09 12.23 -8.24
N CYS A 187 -9.33 11.15 -8.03
CA CYS A 187 -8.22 10.78 -8.88
C CYS A 187 -8.13 9.27 -9.04
N ILE A 188 -7.50 8.86 -10.12
CA ILE A 188 -7.19 7.48 -10.44
C ILE A 188 -5.70 7.32 -10.61
N SER A 189 -5.16 6.14 -10.26
CA SER A 189 -3.72 5.88 -10.34
C SER A 189 -3.41 4.41 -10.60
N ARG A 190 -2.18 4.15 -11.07
CA ARG A 190 -1.52 2.85 -11.02
C ARG A 190 -0.07 3.02 -10.59
N THR A 191 0.50 2.00 -9.96
CA THR A 191 1.86 2.02 -9.42
C THR A 191 2.66 0.85 -9.95
N PHE A 192 3.80 1.14 -10.58
CA PHE A 192 4.73 0.14 -11.11
C PHE A 192 6.01 0.14 -10.29
N ALA A 193 6.46 -1.04 -9.88
CA ALA A 193 7.54 -1.22 -8.91
C ALA A 193 8.60 -2.26 -9.35
N PRO A 194 9.04 -2.29 -10.63
CA PRO A 194 9.96 -3.33 -11.11
C PRO A 194 11.32 -3.31 -10.41
N LYS A 195 11.77 -2.16 -9.89
CA LYS A 195 12.99 -2.05 -9.07
C LYS A 195 12.90 -2.79 -7.75
N MET A 196 11.67 -3.01 -7.26
CA MET A 196 11.37 -3.78 -6.04
C MET A 196 11.00 -5.23 -6.35
N GLY A 197 11.15 -5.68 -7.61
CA GLY A 197 10.77 -7.03 -8.03
C GLY A 197 9.26 -7.23 -8.23
N VAL A 198 8.46 -6.18 -8.15
CA VAL A 198 7.00 -6.21 -8.30
C VAL A 198 6.61 -5.49 -9.59
N ALA A 199 5.91 -6.17 -10.50
CA ALA A 199 5.50 -5.58 -11.76
C ALA A 199 4.56 -4.38 -11.54
N GLU A 200 3.49 -4.58 -10.77
CA GLU A 200 2.50 -3.57 -10.40
C GLU A 200 2.02 -3.83 -8.98
N ASP A 201 2.04 -2.81 -8.13
CA ASP A 201 1.47 -2.86 -6.79
C ASP A 201 -0.06 -2.74 -6.86
N ALA A 202 -0.77 -3.63 -6.21
CA ALA A 202 -2.23 -3.68 -6.27
C ALA A 202 -2.88 -2.42 -5.65
N VAL A 203 -2.40 -1.97 -4.48
CA VAL A 203 -2.75 -0.68 -3.86
C VAL A 203 -1.56 -0.18 -3.05
N CYS A 204 -0.95 0.89 -3.52
CA CYS A 204 0.27 1.46 -2.99
C CYS A 204 0.00 2.63 -2.03
N GLY A 205 0.07 2.39 -0.73
CA GLY A 205 -0.08 3.46 0.27
C GLY A 205 0.98 4.55 0.12
N SER A 206 2.26 4.18 -0.03
CA SER A 206 3.35 5.14 -0.20
C SER A 206 3.24 5.96 -1.49
N GLY A 207 2.66 5.39 -2.56
CA GLY A 207 2.34 6.13 -3.78
C GLY A 207 1.31 7.22 -3.53
N HIS A 208 0.31 6.94 -2.70
CA HIS A 208 -0.70 7.94 -2.35
C HIS A 208 -0.18 9.04 -1.43
N CYS A 209 0.96 8.85 -0.76
CA CYS A 209 1.68 9.94 -0.08
C CYS A 209 2.24 11.00 -1.05
N HIS A 210 2.36 10.69 -2.36
CA HIS A 210 2.70 11.63 -3.45
C HIS A 210 1.45 12.13 -4.17
N ILE A 211 0.54 11.19 -4.51
CA ILE A 211 -0.62 11.46 -5.37
C ILE A 211 -1.65 12.35 -4.67
N VAL A 212 -1.93 12.09 -3.39
CA VAL A 212 -2.93 12.86 -2.62
C VAL A 212 -2.52 14.33 -2.46
N PRO A 213 -1.29 14.67 -2.01
CA PRO A 213 -0.85 16.06 -1.95
C PRO A 213 -0.92 16.78 -3.29
N LEU A 214 -0.54 16.10 -4.38
CA LEU A 214 -0.59 16.65 -5.73
C LEU A 214 -2.01 17.06 -6.14
N TRP A 215 -2.97 16.16 -5.98
CA TRP A 215 -4.36 16.44 -6.35
C TRP A 215 -5.06 17.37 -5.38
N ALA A 216 -4.74 17.31 -4.08
CA ALA A 216 -5.23 18.24 -3.08
C ALA A 216 -4.83 19.69 -3.41
N ASP A 217 -3.57 19.90 -3.80
CA ASP A 217 -3.09 21.21 -4.21
C ASP A 217 -3.73 21.68 -5.53
N LYS A 218 -3.80 20.82 -6.54
CA LYS A 218 -4.45 21.14 -7.83
C LYS A 218 -5.91 21.57 -7.67
N TRP A 219 -6.63 20.96 -6.75
CA TRP A 219 -8.07 21.22 -6.55
C TRP A 219 -8.37 22.13 -5.38
N LYS A 220 -7.34 22.55 -4.63
CA LYS A 220 -7.48 23.39 -3.43
C LYS A 220 -8.49 22.77 -2.45
N ARG A 221 -8.36 21.47 -2.23
CA ARG A 221 -9.26 20.68 -1.41
C ARG A 221 -8.48 19.62 -0.63
N ASP A 222 -8.74 19.51 0.68
CA ASP A 222 -8.00 18.62 1.57
C ASP A 222 -8.51 17.17 1.57
N THR A 223 -9.74 16.92 1.12
CA THR A 223 -10.35 15.59 1.14
C THR A 223 -10.52 15.03 -0.26
N LEU A 224 -10.09 13.81 -0.48
CA LEU A 224 -10.09 13.13 -1.77
C LEU A 224 -10.49 11.66 -1.61
N VAL A 225 -11.25 11.14 -2.57
CA VAL A 225 -11.46 9.71 -2.76
C VAL A 225 -10.62 9.29 -3.96
N ALA A 226 -9.55 8.53 -3.69
CA ALA A 226 -8.63 8.04 -4.71
C ALA A 226 -8.94 6.59 -5.07
N ARG A 227 -8.78 6.24 -6.34
CA ARG A 227 -8.88 4.87 -6.84
C ARG A 227 -7.55 4.44 -7.43
N GLN A 228 -6.95 3.38 -6.90
CA GLN A 228 -5.87 2.70 -7.62
C GLN A 228 -6.48 1.68 -8.57
N ALA A 229 -6.19 1.84 -9.86
CA ALA A 229 -6.81 1.09 -10.95
C ALA A 229 -5.94 -0.06 -11.45
N SER A 230 -5.25 -0.75 -10.54
CA SER A 230 -4.63 -2.03 -10.82
C SER A 230 -5.68 -3.07 -11.22
N LYS A 231 -5.25 -4.25 -11.67
CA LYS A 231 -6.19 -5.34 -12.00
C LYS A 231 -7.15 -5.69 -10.84
N ARG A 232 -6.72 -5.57 -9.60
CA ARG A 232 -7.55 -5.79 -8.40
C ARG A 232 -8.36 -4.54 -8.07
N GLY A 233 -7.75 -3.39 -8.19
CA GLY A 233 -8.30 -2.11 -7.81
C GLY A 233 -8.44 -1.93 -6.30
N GLY A 234 -8.41 -0.69 -5.82
CA GLY A 234 -8.67 -0.39 -4.42
C GLY A 234 -9.03 1.07 -4.22
N THR A 235 -9.78 1.35 -3.15
CA THR A 235 -10.28 2.70 -2.84
C THR A 235 -9.65 3.21 -1.56
N LEU A 236 -9.12 4.42 -1.62
CA LEU A 236 -8.52 5.13 -0.50
C LEU A 236 -9.29 6.41 -0.26
N TYR A 237 -9.76 6.59 0.97
CA TYR A 237 -10.41 7.80 1.45
C TYR A 237 -9.34 8.64 2.14
N CYS A 238 -8.93 9.72 1.52
CA CYS A 238 -7.75 10.47 1.91
C CYS A 238 -8.08 11.88 2.38
N ARG A 239 -7.30 12.36 3.34
CA ARG A 239 -7.41 13.73 3.85
C ARG A 239 -6.03 14.31 4.16
N MET A 240 -5.75 15.50 3.64
CA MET A 240 -4.58 16.26 4.02
C MET A 240 -4.73 16.85 5.43
N ARG A 241 -3.67 16.76 6.22
CA ARG A 241 -3.57 17.39 7.55
C ARG A 241 -2.18 18.02 7.71
N GLY A 242 -2.03 19.23 7.20
CA GLY A 242 -0.71 19.88 7.10
C GLY A 242 0.21 19.10 6.17
N ASP A 243 1.33 18.64 6.69
CA ASP A 243 2.33 17.81 6.00
C ASP A 243 2.07 16.28 6.11
N ARG A 244 0.84 15.90 6.52
CA ARG A 244 0.43 14.50 6.69
C ARG A 244 -0.72 14.14 5.75
N VAL A 245 -0.74 12.88 5.35
CA VAL A 245 -1.85 12.26 4.61
C VAL A 245 -2.52 11.23 5.52
N MET A 246 -3.76 11.53 5.92
CA MET A 246 -4.62 10.54 6.57
C MET A 246 -5.19 9.66 5.47
N MET A 247 -4.85 8.38 5.47
CA MET A 247 -5.36 7.40 4.50
C MET A 247 -6.25 6.41 5.20
N ALA A 248 -7.49 6.35 4.77
CA ALA A 248 -8.47 5.41 5.28
C ALA A 248 -8.95 4.46 4.19
N GLY A 249 -9.32 3.26 4.58
CA GLY A 249 -9.88 2.26 3.68
C GLY A 249 -10.68 1.21 4.42
N LYS A 250 -11.45 0.44 3.67
CA LYS A 250 -12.08 -0.78 4.15
C LYS A 250 -11.13 -1.96 3.98
N ALA A 251 -11.47 -3.07 4.63
CA ALA A 251 -10.79 -4.33 4.45
C ALA A 251 -11.81 -5.46 4.40
N ALA A 252 -11.50 -6.51 3.63
CA ALA A 252 -12.35 -7.67 3.48
C ALA A 252 -11.58 -8.94 3.87
N LEU A 253 -12.14 -9.73 4.80
CA LEU A 253 -11.57 -11.03 5.15
C LEU A 253 -11.85 -12.03 4.02
N TYR A 254 -10.79 -12.49 3.36
CA TYR A 254 -10.91 -13.52 2.32
C TYR A 254 -10.91 -14.92 2.90
N SER A 255 -9.98 -15.22 3.82
CA SER A 255 -9.92 -16.55 4.43
C SER A 255 -9.38 -16.53 5.86
N GLU A 256 -9.81 -17.53 6.63
CA GLU A 256 -9.22 -17.93 7.90
C GLU A 256 -8.76 -19.37 7.77
N ALA A 257 -7.51 -19.67 8.13
CA ALA A 257 -6.91 -20.98 8.02
C ALA A 257 -6.15 -21.35 9.30
N GLU A 258 -5.79 -22.60 9.43
CA GLU A 258 -4.90 -23.10 10.46
C GLU A 258 -3.61 -23.63 9.83
N LEU A 259 -2.47 -23.11 10.28
CA LEU A 259 -1.15 -23.59 9.88
C LEU A 259 -0.66 -24.65 10.89
N PHE A 260 -0.17 -25.77 10.39
CA PHE A 260 0.35 -26.89 11.20
C PHE A 260 1.88 -26.79 11.28
N VAL A 261 2.35 -25.83 12.05
CA VAL A 261 3.79 -25.52 12.22
C VAL A 261 4.27 -25.63 13.67
N ASP A 262 3.41 -26.13 14.57
CA ASP A 262 3.69 -26.14 16.02
C ASP A 262 4.92 -26.98 16.38
N ASP A 263 5.19 -28.05 15.62
CA ASP A 263 6.39 -28.90 15.80
C ASP A 263 7.71 -28.19 15.42
N LEU A 264 7.62 -27.06 14.68
CA LEU A 264 8.77 -26.27 14.22
C LEU A 264 9.09 -25.10 15.16
N VAL A 265 8.26 -24.88 16.19
CA VAL A 265 8.40 -23.78 17.16
C VAL A 265 9.31 -24.12 18.33
N GLN A 266 9.86 -25.35 18.38
CA GLN A 266 10.76 -25.75 19.47
C GLN A 266 12.12 -25.04 19.35
N PRO A 267 12.70 -24.59 20.50
CA PRO A 267 13.94 -23.83 20.57
C PRO A 267 15.17 -24.59 20.06
#